data_f3cdf130c19270b5216fe93cb84d7b80
#
_entry.id   f3cdf130c19270b5216fe93cb84d7b80
#
_cell.length_a   1.000
_cell.length_b   1.000
_cell.length_c   1.000
_cell.angle_alpha   90.00
_cell.angle_beta   90.00
_cell.angle_gamma   90.00
#
_symmetry.space_group_name_H-M   'P 1'
#
loop_
_entity.id
_entity.type
_entity.pdbx_description
1 polymer ?
#
loop_
_entity_poly.entity_id
_entity_poly.type
_entity_poly.pdbx_seq_one_letter_code
_entity_poly.pdbx_strand_id
1 'polypeptide(L)'
;METGAIADFQISASSMHLGFMGLQRWAPELARLHRAGIVNAWTASNYDRNPWIQVNLLRRMRVTGVVTQGASRAGSAEYIKTFKVAYSSDGRKFQFIQGAEVPLEVQYVRLVPIICHRGCTLRFELLGCELSGCAEPLGLKDNTIPNKQITASSFYRTWGLSAFSWYPFYARLDNQGKFNAWTAQSNSASEWLQIDLGSQRRVTGIITQGARDFGHIQYVAAYKVAYSDDGVSWTEYRDQGALEGKIFPGNLDNNSHKKNMFETPFLTRFVRILPVAWHNRITLRVELLGC
;
A
#
# COMPACT_ATOMS: atom_id res chain seq x y z
N MET A 1 4.60 -13.95 1.09
CA MET A 1 5.83 -14.43 1.77
C MET A 1 6.79 -15.02 0.75
N GLU A 2 6.34 -15.95 -0.07
CA GLU A 2 7.16 -16.64 -1.10
C GLU A 2 7.79 -15.65 -2.11
N THR A 3 7.03 -14.67 -2.55
CA THR A 3 7.46 -13.64 -3.52
C THR A 3 8.44 -12.60 -2.96
N GLY A 4 8.76 -12.63 -1.68
CA GLY A 4 9.57 -11.61 -1.01
C GLY A 4 8.82 -10.31 -0.64
N ALA A 5 7.53 -10.19 -0.95
CA ALA A 5 6.72 -9.01 -0.60
C ALA A 5 6.65 -8.74 0.92
N ILE A 6 6.83 -9.78 1.73
CA ILE A 6 7.04 -9.67 3.18
C ILE A 6 8.54 -9.80 3.45
N ALA A 7 9.17 -8.76 3.96
CA ALA A 7 10.59 -8.73 4.27
C ALA A 7 10.94 -9.59 5.50
N ASP A 8 12.19 -9.98 5.66
CA ASP A 8 12.62 -10.88 6.73
C ASP A 8 12.36 -10.31 8.14
N PHE A 9 12.55 -9.00 8.34
CA PHE A 9 12.30 -8.33 9.62
C PHE A 9 10.82 -8.33 10.06
N GLN A 10 9.90 -8.61 9.13
CA GLN A 10 8.47 -8.73 9.43
C GLN A 10 8.10 -10.10 10.01
N ILE A 11 9.01 -11.08 9.95
CA ILE A 11 8.77 -12.44 10.41
C ILE A 11 9.56 -12.65 11.70
N SER A 12 8.88 -13.01 12.77
CA SER A 12 9.46 -13.25 14.07
C SER A 12 8.89 -14.52 14.70
N ALA A 13 9.59 -15.11 15.64
CA ALA A 13 9.15 -16.32 16.35
C ALA A 13 9.58 -16.29 17.82
N SER A 14 8.94 -17.11 18.64
CA SER A 14 9.28 -17.30 20.06
C SER A 14 10.69 -17.86 20.24
N SER A 15 11.09 -18.75 19.33
CA SER A 15 12.39 -19.43 19.35
C SER A 15 12.75 -19.95 17.97
N MET A 16 13.99 -20.43 17.82
CA MET A 16 14.43 -21.17 16.64
C MET A 16 15.31 -22.35 17.07
N HIS A 17 15.27 -23.40 16.26
CA HIS A 17 16.19 -24.55 16.45
C HIS A 17 17.56 -24.20 15.87
N LEU A 18 18.58 -24.47 16.66
CA LEU A 18 19.99 -24.43 16.26
C LEU A 18 20.45 -25.85 16.03
N GLY A 19 20.67 -26.24 14.78
CA GLY A 19 21.19 -27.51 14.41
C GLY A 19 22.68 -27.67 14.75
N PHE A 20 23.33 -28.68 14.17
CA PHE A 20 24.70 -29.12 14.45
C PHE A 20 25.64 -27.97 14.88
N MET A 21 26.07 -27.99 16.14
CA MET A 21 26.97 -27.01 16.79
C MET A 21 26.52 -25.51 16.62
N GLY A 22 25.22 -25.25 16.46
CA GLY A 22 24.72 -23.91 16.25
C GLY A 22 24.93 -23.35 14.84
N LEU A 23 25.50 -24.10 13.92
CA LEU A 23 25.79 -23.66 12.55
C LEU A 23 24.57 -23.63 11.63
N GLN A 24 23.53 -24.41 11.95
CA GLN A 24 22.31 -24.47 11.17
C GLN A 24 21.19 -23.72 11.91
N ARG A 25 20.86 -22.55 11.44
CA ARG A 25 19.79 -21.70 12.02
C ARG A 25 18.48 -21.93 11.25
N TRP A 26 17.53 -22.63 11.90
CA TRP A 26 16.17 -22.81 11.39
C TRP A 26 15.30 -21.62 11.76
N ALA A 27 15.67 -20.47 11.20
CA ALA A 27 15.22 -19.14 11.61
C ALA A 27 13.85 -18.77 11.01
N PRO A 28 13.11 -17.81 11.63
CA PRO A 28 11.77 -17.42 11.21
C PRO A 28 11.69 -16.95 9.75
N GLU A 29 12.67 -16.22 9.26
CA GLU A 29 12.72 -15.70 7.90
C GLU A 29 12.79 -16.79 6.82
N LEU A 30 13.12 -18.02 7.21
CA LEU A 30 13.14 -19.20 6.33
C LEU A 30 11.76 -19.84 6.16
N ALA A 31 10.76 -19.44 6.93
CA ALA A 31 9.42 -20.02 6.92
C ALA A 31 8.60 -19.65 5.68
N ARG A 32 9.25 -19.47 4.53
CA ARG A 32 8.60 -19.13 3.25
C ARG A 32 8.22 -20.38 2.49
N LEU A 33 7.01 -20.40 1.93
CA LEU A 33 6.51 -21.53 1.16
C LEU A 33 7.49 -21.86 0.01
N HIS A 34 7.65 -23.14 -0.31
CA HIS A 34 8.51 -23.69 -1.36
C HIS A 34 9.99 -23.27 -1.32
N ARG A 35 10.47 -22.69 -0.20
CA ARG A 35 11.89 -22.33 -0.07
C ARG A 35 12.77 -23.56 -0.26
N ALA A 36 13.80 -23.45 -1.12
CA ALA A 36 14.80 -24.48 -1.36
C ALA A 36 16.01 -24.34 -0.41
N GLY A 37 16.83 -25.39 -0.33
CA GLY A 37 18.07 -25.43 0.45
C GLY A 37 18.06 -26.48 1.56
N ILE A 38 19.21 -26.66 2.21
CA ILE A 38 19.40 -27.65 3.29
C ILE A 38 18.69 -27.19 4.58
N VAL A 39 18.77 -25.88 4.88
CA VAL A 39 18.05 -25.23 5.97
C VAL A 39 17.05 -24.30 5.32
N ASN A 40 15.79 -24.73 5.20
CA ASN A 40 14.80 -24.12 4.32
C ASN A 40 13.44 -23.89 4.97
N ALA A 41 13.38 -23.92 6.31
CA ALA A 41 12.16 -23.72 7.08
C ALA A 41 12.48 -23.10 8.44
N TRP A 42 11.46 -22.59 9.10
CA TRP A 42 11.54 -22.35 10.54
C TRP A 42 11.26 -23.64 11.30
N THR A 43 12.01 -23.85 12.37
CA THR A 43 11.75 -24.90 13.37
C THR A 43 11.88 -24.29 14.76
N ALA A 44 10.89 -24.52 15.61
CA ALA A 44 10.95 -24.07 16.99
C ALA A 44 12.06 -24.81 17.78
N SER A 45 12.61 -24.17 18.81
CA SER A 45 13.52 -24.85 19.74
C SER A 45 12.81 -26.00 20.44
N ASN A 46 13.52 -27.12 20.64
CA ASN A 46 12.99 -28.28 21.36
C ASN A 46 12.66 -27.96 22.84
N TYR A 47 13.19 -26.87 23.38
CA TYR A 47 12.94 -26.41 24.74
C TYR A 47 11.79 -25.40 24.85
N ASP A 48 11.25 -24.94 23.71
CA ASP A 48 10.12 -24.01 23.70
C ASP A 48 8.80 -24.76 23.92
N ARG A 49 8.19 -24.54 25.08
CA ARG A 49 6.92 -25.19 25.44
C ARG A 49 5.69 -24.52 24.81
N ASN A 50 5.83 -23.30 24.34
CA ASN A 50 4.74 -22.51 23.75
C ASN A 50 5.22 -21.84 22.44
N PRO A 51 5.61 -22.63 21.43
CA PRO A 51 6.17 -22.09 20.21
C PRO A 51 5.15 -21.30 19.42
N TRP A 52 5.62 -20.23 18.81
CA TRP A 52 4.83 -19.44 17.84
C TRP A 52 5.73 -18.82 16.78
N ILE A 53 5.17 -18.60 15.61
CA ILE A 53 5.75 -17.77 14.55
C ILE A 53 4.74 -16.71 14.12
N GLN A 54 5.21 -15.50 13.84
CA GLN A 54 4.38 -14.32 13.61
C GLN A 54 4.85 -13.56 12.38
N VAL A 55 3.89 -13.01 11.65
CA VAL A 55 4.11 -12.03 10.59
C VAL A 55 3.50 -10.69 11.00
N ASN A 56 4.28 -9.61 10.87
CA ASN A 56 3.80 -8.25 10.90
C ASN A 56 3.57 -7.79 9.46
N LEU A 57 2.33 -7.54 9.09
CA LEU A 57 1.95 -7.06 7.75
C LEU A 57 2.21 -5.56 7.56
N LEU A 58 2.74 -4.87 8.60
CA LEU A 58 3.00 -3.42 8.70
C LEU A 58 1.75 -2.53 8.59
N ARG A 59 0.67 -3.06 8.07
CA ARG A 59 -0.64 -2.42 7.94
C ARG A 59 -1.73 -3.45 8.11
N ARG A 60 -2.95 -2.99 8.34
CA ARG A 60 -4.09 -3.91 8.35
C ARG A 60 -4.32 -4.47 6.96
N MET A 61 -4.47 -5.78 6.87
CA MET A 61 -4.76 -6.52 5.65
C MET A 61 -5.91 -7.49 5.92
N ARG A 62 -6.65 -7.83 4.88
CA ARG A 62 -7.66 -8.87 4.94
C ARG A 62 -6.96 -10.21 4.72
N VAL A 63 -6.86 -11.01 5.78
CA VAL A 63 -6.33 -12.37 5.72
C VAL A 63 -7.49 -13.35 5.59
N THR A 64 -7.44 -14.19 4.55
CA THR A 64 -8.50 -15.13 4.19
C THR A 64 -8.13 -16.59 4.42
N GLY A 65 -6.83 -16.85 4.60
CA GLY A 65 -6.36 -18.22 4.82
C GLY A 65 -4.87 -18.32 5.01
N VAL A 66 -4.41 -19.53 5.26
CA VAL A 66 -3.00 -19.89 5.35
C VAL A 66 -2.74 -21.20 4.63
N VAL A 67 -1.65 -21.26 3.89
CA VAL A 67 -1.11 -22.49 3.31
C VAL A 67 0.11 -22.89 4.12
N THR A 68 0.20 -24.15 4.52
CA THR A 68 1.31 -24.66 5.34
C THR A 68 2.04 -25.81 4.67
N GLN A 69 3.32 -25.91 4.91
CA GLN A 69 4.20 -26.95 4.42
C GLN A 69 5.24 -27.31 5.49
N GLY A 70 5.55 -28.59 5.63
CA GLY A 70 6.66 -29.04 6.45
C GLY A 70 7.99 -28.95 5.70
N ALA A 71 9.03 -29.52 6.32
CA ALA A 71 10.35 -29.68 5.70
C ALA A 71 11.02 -31.01 6.12
N SER A 72 12.11 -31.34 5.46
CA SER A 72 12.96 -32.47 5.89
C SER A 72 14.17 -31.90 6.63
N ARG A 73 14.42 -32.43 7.81
CA ARG A 73 15.62 -32.16 8.62
C ARG A 73 16.37 -33.44 8.89
N ALA A 74 17.65 -33.49 8.53
CA ALA A 74 18.50 -34.69 8.67
C ALA A 74 17.85 -35.97 8.09
N GLY A 75 17.20 -35.82 6.90
CA GLY A 75 16.54 -36.96 6.24
C GLY A 75 15.17 -37.34 6.82
N SER A 76 14.73 -36.68 7.87
CA SER A 76 13.44 -36.94 8.53
C SER A 76 12.42 -35.88 8.22
N ALA A 77 11.20 -36.30 7.85
CA ALA A 77 10.09 -35.37 7.66
C ALA A 77 9.63 -34.73 8.98
N GLU A 78 9.56 -33.44 9.04
CA GLU A 78 9.07 -32.67 10.19
C GLU A 78 7.98 -31.72 9.74
N TYR A 79 6.88 -31.65 10.49
CA TYR A 79 5.76 -30.77 10.16
C TYR A 79 4.81 -30.54 11.35
N ILE A 80 4.03 -29.50 11.28
CA ILE A 80 2.97 -29.21 12.24
C ILE A 80 1.68 -29.91 11.77
N LYS A 81 1.12 -30.78 12.62
CA LYS A 81 -0.15 -31.47 12.36
C LYS A 81 -1.35 -30.60 12.64
N THR A 82 -1.32 -29.90 13.78
CA THR A 82 -2.39 -28.97 14.17
C THR A 82 -1.81 -27.71 14.77
N PHE A 83 -2.45 -26.59 14.48
CA PHE A 83 -2.06 -25.28 14.98
C PHE A 83 -3.29 -24.42 15.24
N LYS A 84 -3.13 -23.40 16.07
CA LYS A 84 -4.10 -22.31 16.22
C LYS A 84 -3.57 -21.06 15.50
N VAL A 85 -4.49 -20.25 15.01
CA VAL A 85 -4.17 -18.94 14.46
C VAL A 85 -4.60 -17.89 15.47
N ALA A 86 -3.68 -17.01 15.83
CA ALA A 86 -3.96 -15.82 16.61
C ALA A 86 -3.69 -14.56 15.76
N TYR A 87 -4.42 -13.51 16.04
CA TYR A 87 -4.32 -12.24 15.33
C TYR A 87 -4.29 -11.05 16.27
N SER A 88 -3.75 -9.93 15.80
CA SER A 88 -3.69 -8.69 16.56
C SER A 88 -3.66 -7.49 15.61
N SER A 89 -4.18 -6.34 16.07
CA SER A 89 -4.06 -5.05 15.40
C SER A 89 -2.88 -4.20 15.92
N ASP A 90 -2.37 -4.50 17.12
CA ASP A 90 -1.34 -3.72 17.82
C ASP A 90 -0.04 -4.49 18.14
N GLY A 91 -0.03 -5.80 17.85
CA GLY A 91 1.08 -6.70 18.15
C GLY A 91 1.29 -7.02 19.63
N ARG A 92 0.41 -6.52 20.52
CA ARG A 92 0.50 -6.72 21.98
C ARG A 92 -0.57 -7.67 22.48
N LYS A 93 -1.84 -7.44 22.11
CA LYS A 93 -2.96 -8.29 22.49
C LYS A 93 -3.35 -9.20 21.33
N PHE A 94 -3.22 -10.51 21.53
CA PHE A 94 -3.57 -11.53 20.55
C PHE A 94 -4.86 -12.23 20.94
N GLN A 95 -5.71 -12.44 19.92
CA GLN A 95 -6.95 -13.21 20.02
C GLN A 95 -6.85 -14.42 19.11
N PHE A 96 -7.35 -15.58 19.57
CA PHE A 96 -7.43 -16.78 18.73
C PHE A 96 -8.68 -16.74 17.85
N ILE A 97 -8.55 -17.23 16.63
CA ILE A 97 -9.71 -17.43 15.76
C ILE A 97 -10.59 -18.51 16.38
N GLN A 98 -11.87 -18.20 16.55
CA GLN A 98 -12.90 -19.11 17.01
C GLN A 98 -13.96 -19.27 15.91
N GLY A 99 -14.12 -20.50 15.39
CA GLY A 99 -15.12 -20.78 14.36
C GLY A 99 -14.75 -20.28 12.94
N ALA A 100 -15.76 -19.97 12.14
CA ALA A 100 -15.62 -19.60 10.72
C ALA A 100 -15.49 -18.08 10.50
N GLU A 101 -14.92 -17.35 11.45
CA GLU A 101 -14.71 -15.90 11.31
C GLU A 101 -13.56 -15.60 10.34
N VAL A 102 -13.81 -15.71 9.05
CA VAL A 102 -12.91 -15.31 7.98
C VAL A 102 -13.74 -14.50 6.97
N PRO A 103 -13.26 -13.35 6.50
CA PRO A 103 -11.90 -12.80 6.54
C PRO A 103 -11.59 -11.94 7.78
N LEU A 104 -10.32 -11.95 8.21
CA LEU A 104 -9.82 -11.15 9.32
C LEU A 104 -9.10 -9.89 8.83
N GLU A 105 -9.44 -8.74 9.40
CA GLU A 105 -8.76 -7.46 9.15
C GLU A 105 -7.71 -7.19 10.24
N VAL A 106 -6.47 -7.58 9.97
CA VAL A 106 -5.41 -7.63 10.99
C VAL A 106 -4.07 -7.13 10.47
N GLN A 107 -3.22 -6.66 11.37
CA GLN A 107 -1.84 -6.31 11.07
C GLN A 107 -0.87 -7.43 11.44
N TYR A 108 -1.16 -8.19 12.49
CA TYR A 108 -0.30 -9.29 12.96
C TYR A 108 -1.06 -10.60 12.88
N VAL A 109 -0.40 -11.61 12.32
CA VAL A 109 -0.89 -12.99 12.28
C VAL A 109 0.15 -13.88 12.94
N ARG A 110 -0.30 -14.71 13.89
CA ARG A 110 0.55 -15.64 14.63
C ARG A 110 0.03 -17.05 14.47
N LEU A 111 0.91 -17.96 14.07
CA LEU A 111 0.64 -19.39 14.05
C LEU A 111 1.24 -20.02 15.30
N VAL A 112 0.41 -20.77 16.03
CA VAL A 112 0.77 -21.41 17.29
C VAL A 112 0.66 -22.92 17.12
N PRO A 113 1.78 -23.64 16.97
CA PRO A 113 1.80 -25.10 16.89
C PRO A 113 1.15 -25.75 18.12
N ILE A 114 0.34 -26.78 17.90
CA ILE A 114 -0.29 -27.57 18.97
C ILE A 114 0.23 -29.03 18.95
N ILE A 115 0.22 -29.65 17.75
CA ILE A 115 0.72 -31.02 17.59
C ILE A 115 1.71 -31.00 16.42
N CYS A 116 2.92 -31.44 16.70
CA CYS A 116 4.00 -31.56 15.72
C CYS A 116 4.36 -33.01 15.46
N HIS A 117 4.82 -33.29 14.24
CA HIS A 117 5.46 -34.56 13.91
C HIS A 117 6.98 -34.39 13.97
N ARG A 118 7.64 -35.06 14.95
CA ARG A 118 9.07 -34.98 15.27
C ARG A 118 9.51 -33.57 15.72
N GLY A 119 9.43 -32.56 14.84
CA GLY A 119 9.76 -31.17 15.15
C GLY A 119 8.61 -30.23 14.71
N CYS A 120 8.48 -29.09 15.41
CA CYS A 120 7.56 -28.03 15.00
C CYS A 120 8.19 -27.21 13.87
N THR A 121 8.19 -27.79 12.67
CA THR A 121 8.82 -27.25 11.47
C THR A 121 7.75 -26.74 10.50
N LEU A 122 7.93 -25.53 10.00
CA LEU A 122 6.92 -24.84 9.21
C LEU A 122 7.52 -23.98 8.10
N ARG A 123 6.94 -24.11 6.93
CA ARG A 123 6.90 -23.09 5.86
C ARG A 123 5.45 -22.74 5.61
N PHE A 124 5.15 -21.48 5.31
CA PHE A 124 3.77 -21.07 5.10
C PHE A 124 3.66 -19.84 4.20
N GLU A 125 2.45 -19.64 3.66
CA GLU A 125 2.03 -18.44 2.97
C GLU A 125 0.71 -17.95 3.58
N LEU A 126 0.57 -16.64 3.73
CA LEU A 126 -0.69 -16.02 4.10
C LEU A 126 -1.48 -15.67 2.83
N LEU A 127 -2.72 -16.12 2.79
CA LEU A 127 -3.66 -15.77 1.73
C LEU A 127 -4.46 -14.57 2.17
N GLY A 128 -4.66 -13.63 1.26
CA GLY A 128 -5.41 -12.43 1.55
C GLY A 128 -5.17 -11.33 0.53
N CYS A 129 -5.71 -10.18 0.83
CA CYS A 129 -5.54 -8.98 0.02
C CYS A 129 -5.30 -7.79 0.95
N GLU A 130 -4.82 -6.71 0.39
CA GLU A 130 -4.91 -5.43 1.06
C GLU A 130 -6.37 -5.19 1.43
N LEU A 131 -6.62 -4.40 2.48
CA LEU A 131 -7.99 -3.95 2.81
C LEU A 131 -8.50 -3.02 1.69
N SER A 132 -8.50 -3.54 0.49
CA SER A 132 -8.92 -2.91 -0.74
C SER A 132 -10.43 -2.99 -0.97
N GLY A 133 -11.19 -3.12 0.10
CA GLY A 133 -12.59 -2.73 0.06
C GLY A 133 -12.76 -1.21 -0.04
N CYS A 134 -11.64 -0.45 0.05
CA CYS A 134 -11.64 1.02 -0.05
C CYS A 134 -10.38 1.53 -0.76
N ALA A 135 -9.99 0.94 -1.89
CA ALA A 135 -8.87 1.41 -2.72
C ALA A 135 -9.22 1.33 -4.21
N GLU A 136 -10.53 1.34 -4.50
CA GLU A 136 -11.03 1.43 -5.86
C GLU A 136 -10.90 2.86 -6.41
N PRO A 137 -10.80 3.05 -7.73
CA PRO A 137 -10.87 4.36 -8.35
C PRO A 137 -12.15 5.10 -7.93
N LEU A 138 -12.01 6.37 -7.54
CA LEU A 138 -13.15 7.20 -7.11
C LEU A 138 -13.87 7.87 -8.27
N GLY A 139 -13.37 7.72 -9.52
CA GLY A 139 -14.13 8.08 -10.70
C GLY A 139 -13.57 9.21 -11.54
N LEU A 140 -12.28 9.52 -11.46
CA LEU A 140 -11.64 10.46 -12.38
C LEU A 140 -11.39 9.81 -13.74
N LYS A 141 -10.84 8.59 -13.77
CA LYS A 141 -10.50 7.86 -14.99
C LYS A 141 -11.73 7.48 -15.83
N ASP A 142 -12.79 7.02 -15.19
CA ASP A 142 -14.02 6.55 -15.84
C ASP A 142 -15.08 7.64 -16.07
N ASN A 143 -14.76 8.90 -15.74
CA ASN A 143 -15.64 10.07 -15.83
C ASN A 143 -16.88 10.05 -14.90
N THR A 144 -16.92 9.18 -13.88
CA THR A 144 -17.95 9.22 -12.84
C THR A 144 -17.96 10.56 -12.11
N ILE A 145 -16.76 11.15 -11.86
CA ILE A 145 -16.64 12.53 -11.41
C ILE A 145 -16.78 13.46 -12.62
N PRO A 146 -17.84 14.29 -12.70
CA PRO A 146 -18.08 15.17 -13.85
C PRO A 146 -17.06 16.32 -13.93
N ASN A 147 -16.86 16.88 -15.12
CA ASN A 147 -15.86 17.92 -15.39
C ASN A 147 -15.97 19.14 -14.47
N LYS A 148 -17.18 19.56 -14.12
CA LYS A 148 -17.45 20.71 -13.24
C LYS A 148 -16.90 20.53 -11.81
N GLN A 149 -16.63 19.28 -11.40
CA GLN A 149 -16.11 18.94 -10.09
C GLN A 149 -14.57 18.90 -10.05
N ILE A 150 -13.91 19.13 -11.19
CA ILE A 150 -12.45 19.18 -11.30
C ILE A 150 -12.06 20.62 -11.62
N THR A 151 -11.44 21.29 -10.66
CA THR A 151 -11.07 22.70 -10.74
C THR A 151 -9.59 22.89 -10.40
N ALA A 152 -9.04 24.04 -10.71
CA ALA A 152 -7.64 24.37 -10.38
C ALA A 152 -7.49 25.87 -10.13
N SER A 153 -6.36 26.25 -9.53
CA SER A 153 -5.95 27.65 -9.35
C SER A 153 -5.83 28.39 -10.68
N SER A 154 -5.29 27.71 -11.69
CA SER A 154 -5.08 28.24 -13.04
C SER A 154 -4.95 27.10 -14.05
N PHE A 155 -4.89 27.41 -15.33
CA PHE A 155 -4.54 26.45 -16.39
C PHE A 155 -3.80 27.12 -17.53
N TYR A 156 -2.91 26.38 -18.13
CA TYR A 156 -2.05 26.83 -19.23
C TYR A 156 -2.79 26.82 -20.57
N ARG A 157 -2.50 27.81 -21.41
CA ARG A 157 -2.92 27.88 -22.79
C ARG A 157 -1.71 27.99 -23.68
N THR A 158 -1.44 26.95 -24.46
CA THR A 158 -0.36 26.99 -25.44
C THR A 158 -0.62 28.08 -26.45
N TRP A 159 0.36 28.98 -26.63
CA TRP A 159 0.24 30.21 -27.46
C TRP A 159 -0.91 31.14 -27.10
N GLY A 160 -1.46 31.05 -25.91
CA GLY A 160 -2.59 31.86 -25.46
C GLY A 160 -3.94 31.54 -26.13
N LEU A 161 -4.01 30.48 -26.92
CA LEU A 161 -5.21 30.11 -27.67
C LEU A 161 -6.09 29.17 -26.85
N SER A 162 -7.39 29.46 -26.81
CA SER A 162 -8.38 28.65 -26.08
C SER A 162 -8.50 27.21 -26.60
N ALA A 163 -8.27 27.01 -27.91
CA ALA A 163 -8.27 25.68 -28.53
C ALA A 163 -7.10 24.79 -28.05
N PHE A 164 -6.08 25.38 -27.43
CA PHE A 164 -4.87 24.69 -26.95
C PHE A 164 -4.74 24.80 -25.43
N SER A 165 -5.82 24.55 -24.71
CA SER A 165 -5.91 24.73 -23.27
C SER A 165 -5.76 23.40 -22.54
N TRP A 166 -5.00 23.42 -21.45
CA TRP A 166 -4.75 22.29 -20.57
C TRP A 166 -5.67 22.37 -19.34
N TYR A 167 -6.96 22.17 -19.59
CA TYR A 167 -8.01 22.37 -18.59
C TYR A 167 -7.90 21.41 -17.40
N PRO A 168 -8.37 21.82 -16.20
CA PRO A 168 -8.37 20.97 -15.01
C PRO A 168 -9.07 19.63 -15.22
N PHE A 169 -10.17 19.60 -15.94
CA PHE A 169 -10.95 18.37 -16.17
C PHE A 169 -10.27 17.36 -17.12
N TYR A 170 -9.14 17.71 -17.74
CA TYR A 170 -8.28 16.76 -18.44
C TYR A 170 -7.33 16.01 -17.51
N ALA A 171 -7.26 16.37 -16.22
CA ALA A 171 -6.41 15.72 -15.22
C ALA A 171 -6.88 14.32 -14.84
N ARG A 172 -7.42 13.55 -15.75
CA ARG A 172 -7.91 12.19 -15.53
C ARG A 172 -6.80 11.19 -15.82
N LEU A 173 -6.62 10.22 -14.94
CA LEU A 173 -5.62 9.16 -15.15
C LEU A 173 -5.85 8.45 -16.49
N ASP A 174 -4.77 8.19 -17.23
CA ASP A 174 -4.78 7.55 -18.56
C ASP A 174 -5.59 8.31 -19.63
N ASN A 175 -5.96 9.55 -19.39
CA ASN A 175 -6.63 10.37 -20.40
C ASN A 175 -5.78 10.45 -21.68
N GLN A 176 -6.43 10.32 -22.83
CA GLN A 176 -5.81 10.29 -24.15
C GLN A 176 -6.09 11.57 -24.91
N GLY A 177 -5.34 11.81 -25.97
CA GLY A 177 -5.51 12.98 -26.84
C GLY A 177 -4.33 13.95 -26.78
N LYS A 178 -4.44 15.02 -27.56
CA LYS A 178 -3.38 16.04 -27.69
C LYS A 178 -3.23 16.88 -26.42
N PHE A 179 -4.34 17.22 -25.78
CA PHE A 179 -4.43 17.93 -24.50
C PHE A 179 -5.09 16.96 -23.51
N ASN A 180 -4.29 16.22 -22.78
CA ASN A 180 -4.76 15.06 -22.01
C ASN A 180 -4.46 15.15 -20.52
N ALA A 181 -4.07 16.32 -20.03
CA ALA A 181 -3.71 16.56 -18.64
C ALA A 181 -4.10 17.98 -18.22
N TRP A 182 -4.11 18.25 -16.94
CA TRP A 182 -4.04 19.63 -16.44
C TRP A 182 -2.60 20.10 -16.43
N THR A 183 -2.38 21.34 -16.86
CA THR A 183 -1.11 22.05 -16.71
C THR A 183 -1.41 23.41 -16.11
N ALA A 184 -0.71 23.80 -15.05
CA ALA A 184 -0.86 25.11 -14.43
C ALA A 184 -0.36 26.24 -15.33
N GLN A 185 -0.95 27.43 -15.21
CA GLN A 185 -0.53 28.62 -15.95
C GLN A 185 0.92 29.00 -15.62
N SER A 186 1.29 28.90 -14.36
CA SER A 186 2.63 29.21 -13.86
C SER A 186 3.26 28.03 -13.12
N ASN A 187 4.58 28.04 -13.02
CA ASN A 187 5.34 27.09 -12.20
C ASN A 187 5.53 27.67 -10.80
N SER A 188 4.47 27.63 -9.99
CA SER A 188 4.46 28.16 -8.62
C SER A 188 3.94 27.13 -7.63
N ALA A 189 4.52 27.07 -6.44
CA ALA A 189 4.02 26.23 -5.34
C ALA A 189 2.65 26.68 -4.79
N SER A 190 2.12 27.81 -5.25
CA SER A 190 0.76 28.27 -4.94
C SER A 190 -0.31 27.66 -5.84
N GLU A 191 0.08 26.95 -6.89
CA GLU A 191 -0.85 26.27 -7.80
C GLU A 191 -1.44 25.03 -7.14
N TRP A 192 -2.67 24.70 -7.51
CA TRP A 192 -3.38 23.52 -7.01
C TRP A 192 -4.36 22.95 -8.01
N LEU A 193 -4.57 21.64 -7.94
CA LEU A 193 -5.65 20.93 -8.60
C LEU A 193 -6.63 20.44 -7.54
N GLN A 194 -7.93 20.67 -7.71
CA GLN A 194 -8.98 20.29 -6.76
C GLN A 194 -9.99 19.36 -7.39
N ILE A 195 -10.37 18.35 -6.63
CA ILE A 195 -11.40 17.38 -6.95
C ILE A 195 -12.52 17.49 -5.91
N ASP A 196 -13.78 17.73 -6.34
CA ASP A 196 -14.98 17.57 -5.53
C ASP A 196 -15.54 16.16 -5.75
N LEU A 197 -15.57 15.33 -4.73
CA LEU A 197 -16.10 13.97 -4.78
C LEU A 197 -17.64 13.92 -4.77
N GLY A 198 -18.30 15.09 -4.68
CA GLY A 198 -19.77 15.25 -4.64
C GLY A 198 -20.39 14.89 -3.30
N SER A 199 -19.80 13.99 -2.56
CA SER A 199 -20.18 13.61 -1.18
C SER A 199 -18.93 13.25 -0.41
N GLN A 200 -19.05 13.10 0.92
CA GLN A 200 -17.95 12.56 1.71
C GLN A 200 -17.61 11.14 1.27
N ARG A 201 -16.35 10.91 0.95
CA ARG A 201 -15.76 9.62 0.59
C ARG A 201 -14.54 9.34 1.43
N ARG A 202 -14.29 8.08 1.71
CA ARG A 202 -13.05 7.65 2.34
C ARG A 202 -11.95 7.57 1.28
N VAL A 203 -10.94 8.43 1.41
CA VAL A 203 -9.79 8.47 0.49
C VAL A 203 -8.62 7.74 1.13
N THR A 204 -8.07 6.77 0.39
CA THR A 204 -7.02 5.85 0.88
C THR A 204 -5.72 5.97 0.11
N GLY A 205 -5.75 6.59 -1.06
CA GLY A 205 -4.56 6.75 -1.89
C GLY A 205 -4.79 7.63 -3.11
N ILE A 206 -3.72 7.80 -3.86
CA ILE A 206 -3.69 8.61 -5.07
C ILE A 206 -2.73 7.98 -6.09
N ILE A 207 -3.11 8.01 -7.36
CA ILE A 207 -2.24 7.64 -8.48
C ILE A 207 -2.04 8.90 -9.31
N THR A 208 -0.78 9.21 -9.64
CA THR A 208 -0.41 10.36 -10.46
C THR A 208 0.32 9.94 -11.73
N GLN A 209 0.24 10.78 -12.76
CA GLN A 209 0.85 10.59 -14.06
C GLN A 209 1.15 11.97 -14.66
N GLY A 210 2.24 12.11 -15.38
CA GLY A 210 2.56 13.34 -16.13
C GLY A 210 1.91 13.38 -17.51
N ALA A 211 2.43 14.25 -18.39
CA ALA A 211 2.03 14.32 -19.80
C ALA A 211 3.20 14.83 -20.67
N ARG A 212 2.93 15.00 -21.96
CA ARG A 212 3.88 15.56 -22.94
C ARG A 212 3.20 16.65 -23.75
N ASP A 213 3.84 17.80 -23.85
CA ASP A 213 3.43 18.90 -24.72
C ASP A 213 4.47 19.11 -25.81
N PHE A 214 4.08 18.95 -27.09
CA PHE A 214 4.99 19.08 -28.27
C PHE A 214 6.35 18.38 -28.09
N GLY A 215 6.35 17.18 -27.52
CA GLY A 215 7.58 16.41 -27.26
C GLY A 215 8.25 16.68 -25.92
N HIS A 216 7.90 17.76 -25.23
CA HIS A 216 8.46 18.09 -23.92
C HIS A 216 7.76 17.30 -22.80
N ILE A 217 8.54 16.50 -22.10
CA ILE A 217 8.09 15.71 -20.94
C ILE A 217 7.82 16.68 -19.78
N GLN A 218 6.64 16.54 -19.15
CA GLN A 218 6.19 17.40 -18.05
C GLN A 218 5.52 16.53 -16.98
N TYR A 219 5.85 16.77 -15.72
CA TYR A 219 5.25 16.04 -14.59
C TYR A 219 5.48 16.75 -13.26
N VAL A 220 4.62 16.45 -12.30
CA VAL A 220 4.82 16.80 -10.89
C VAL A 220 5.70 15.72 -10.24
N ALA A 221 6.88 16.12 -9.76
CA ALA A 221 7.87 15.23 -9.14
C ALA A 221 7.69 15.05 -7.64
N ALA A 222 7.04 16.02 -6.96
CA ALA A 222 6.64 15.92 -5.56
C ALA A 222 5.43 16.81 -5.29
N TYR A 223 4.58 16.40 -4.38
CA TYR A 223 3.36 17.14 -4.02
C TYR A 223 2.94 16.88 -2.57
N LYS A 224 2.13 17.80 -2.04
CA LYS A 224 1.34 17.60 -0.83
C LYS A 224 -0.12 17.37 -1.19
N VAL A 225 -0.88 16.84 -0.24
CA VAL A 225 -2.33 16.67 -0.36
C VAL A 225 -3.01 17.45 0.76
N ALA A 226 -4.06 18.18 0.42
CA ALA A 226 -4.94 18.80 1.39
C ALA A 226 -6.37 18.31 1.16
N TYR A 227 -7.18 18.31 2.20
CA TYR A 227 -8.58 17.88 2.15
C TYR A 227 -9.49 18.82 2.93
N SER A 228 -10.77 18.81 2.56
CA SER A 228 -11.79 19.69 3.12
C SER A 228 -13.18 19.08 2.97
N ASP A 229 -14.07 19.38 3.90
CA ASP A 229 -15.50 19.01 3.81
C ASP A 229 -16.37 20.12 3.23
N ASP A 230 -15.95 21.38 3.39
CA ASP A 230 -16.70 22.58 2.98
C ASP A 230 -16.12 23.28 1.72
N GLY A 231 -14.90 22.89 1.30
CA GLY A 231 -14.17 23.52 0.19
C GLY A 231 -13.55 24.88 0.52
N VAL A 232 -13.64 25.32 1.78
CA VAL A 232 -13.14 26.61 2.28
C VAL A 232 -12.01 26.41 3.28
N SER A 233 -12.24 25.56 4.28
CA SER A 233 -11.27 25.24 5.34
C SER A 233 -10.47 24.01 4.94
N TRP A 234 -9.14 24.14 4.80
CA TRP A 234 -8.26 23.10 4.28
C TRP A 234 -7.32 22.57 5.34
N THR A 235 -7.21 21.26 5.41
CA THR A 235 -6.24 20.54 6.26
C THR A 235 -5.21 19.84 5.37
N GLU A 236 -3.92 20.14 5.56
CA GLU A 236 -2.84 19.37 4.91
C GLU A 236 -2.75 17.97 5.52
N TYR A 237 -2.66 16.95 4.65
CA TYR A 237 -2.45 15.59 5.09
C TYR A 237 -1.08 15.44 5.78
N ARG A 238 -1.08 14.75 6.92
CA ARG A 238 0.12 14.43 7.72
C ARG A 238 0.10 12.96 8.11
N ASP A 239 1.27 12.36 8.17
CA ASP A 239 1.41 11.04 8.80
C ASP A 239 1.18 11.16 10.32
N GLN A 240 0.83 10.05 10.94
CA GLN A 240 0.52 10.04 12.37
C GLN A 240 1.73 10.52 13.21
N GLY A 241 1.52 11.58 13.98
CA GLY A 241 2.56 12.20 14.82
C GLY A 241 3.49 13.19 14.11
N ALA A 242 3.30 13.45 12.80
CA ALA A 242 4.09 14.45 12.08
C ALA A 242 3.58 15.89 12.36
N LEU A 243 4.51 16.84 12.49
CA LEU A 243 4.19 18.25 12.68
C LEU A 243 3.92 18.97 11.34
N GLU A 244 4.55 18.50 10.25
CA GLU A 244 4.46 19.09 8.92
C GLU A 244 3.60 18.25 7.95
N GLY A 245 3.08 18.90 6.91
CA GLY A 245 2.38 18.24 5.83
C GLY A 245 3.28 17.27 5.08
N LYS A 246 2.78 16.05 4.80
CA LYS A 246 3.53 15.01 4.09
C LYS A 246 3.80 15.41 2.65
N ILE A 247 5.07 15.31 2.24
CA ILE A 247 5.47 15.42 0.85
C ILE A 247 5.50 14.02 0.24
N PHE A 248 4.69 13.79 -0.77
CA PHE A 248 4.63 12.54 -1.52
C PHE A 248 5.58 12.58 -2.71
N PRO A 249 6.32 11.48 -2.99
CA PRO A 249 7.07 11.35 -4.23
C PRO A 249 6.11 11.25 -5.41
N GLY A 250 6.30 12.10 -6.41
CA GLY A 250 5.53 12.11 -7.64
C GLY A 250 6.16 11.29 -8.76
N ASN A 251 5.92 11.70 -10.00
CA ASN A 251 6.38 11.03 -11.19
C ASN A 251 7.85 11.31 -11.51
N LEU A 252 8.46 10.45 -12.32
CA LEU A 252 9.82 10.59 -12.87
C LEU A 252 9.80 10.67 -14.40
N ASP A 253 8.63 10.48 -15.00
CA ASP A 253 8.38 10.57 -16.44
C ASP A 253 6.96 11.07 -16.72
N ASN A 254 6.61 11.17 -17.99
CA ASN A 254 5.31 11.68 -18.43
C ASN A 254 4.18 10.65 -18.48
N ASN A 255 4.44 9.36 -18.29
CA ASN A 255 3.44 8.33 -18.58
C ASN A 255 3.30 7.24 -17.52
N SER A 256 4.34 6.91 -16.78
CA SER A 256 4.26 5.88 -15.74
C SER A 256 3.34 6.32 -14.60
N HIS A 257 2.60 5.37 -14.05
CA HIS A 257 1.80 5.59 -12.85
C HIS A 257 2.67 5.67 -11.61
N LYS A 258 2.44 6.66 -10.77
CA LYS A 258 3.00 6.73 -9.43
C LYS A 258 1.87 6.62 -8.42
N LYS A 259 1.81 5.48 -7.73
CA LYS A 259 0.82 5.22 -6.68
C LYS A 259 1.40 5.55 -5.30
N ASN A 260 0.65 6.30 -4.52
CA ASN A 260 0.91 6.58 -3.11
C ASN A 260 -0.33 6.23 -2.29
N MET A 261 -0.17 5.42 -1.25
CA MET A 261 -1.23 5.12 -0.29
C MET A 261 -1.08 6.01 0.94
N PHE A 262 -2.19 6.45 1.50
CA PHE A 262 -2.21 7.20 2.75
C PHE A 262 -2.07 6.22 3.92
N GLU A 263 -1.13 6.50 4.82
CA GLU A 263 -0.93 5.71 6.04
C GLU A 263 -2.20 5.71 6.90
N THR A 264 -2.81 6.89 7.03
CA THR A 264 -4.11 7.07 7.69
C THR A 264 -5.13 7.56 6.66
N PRO A 265 -6.04 6.69 6.17
CA PRO A 265 -7.15 7.11 5.33
C PRO A 265 -8.02 8.18 6.00
N PHE A 266 -8.54 9.11 5.24
CA PHE A 266 -9.37 10.20 5.73
C PHE A 266 -10.71 10.28 5.00
N LEU A 267 -11.73 10.77 5.69
CA LEU A 267 -13.06 11.00 5.14
C LEU A 267 -13.15 12.47 4.72
N THR A 268 -13.56 12.73 3.48
CA THR A 268 -13.64 14.10 2.94
C THR A 268 -14.51 14.19 1.69
N ARG A 269 -14.97 15.38 1.36
CA ARG A 269 -15.62 15.69 0.09
C ARG A 269 -14.65 16.31 -0.93
N PHE A 270 -13.72 17.15 -0.51
CA PHE A 270 -12.80 17.85 -1.41
C PHE A 270 -11.36 17.43 -1.17
N VAL A 271 -10.61 17.21 -2.25
CA VAL A 271 -9.18 16.91 -2.21
C VAL A 271 -8.43 17.90 -3.11
N ARG A 272 -7.35 18.50 -2.59
CA ARG A 272 -6.40 19.30 -3.36
C ARG A 272 -5.06 18.61 -3.46
N ILE A 273 -4.47 18.65 -4.64
CA ILE A 273 -3.08 18.29 -4.89
C ILE A 273 -2.30 19.59 -5.02
N LEU A 274 -1.25 19.72 -4.20
CA LEU A 274 -0.42 20.91 -4.05
C LEU A 274 0.99 20.59 -4.56
N PRO A 275 1.35 20.95 -5.81
CA PRO A 275 2.68 20.67 -6.35
C PRO A 275 3.79 21.32 -5.52
N VAL A 276 4.88 20.56 -5.24
CA VAL A 276 6.06 21.03 -4.50
C VAL A 276 7.29 21.04 -5.41
N ALA A 277 7.42 20.02 -6.28
CA ALA A 277 8.49 19.93 -7.26
C ALA A 277 7.94 19.38 -8.58
N TRP A 278 8.51 19.77 -9.69
CA TRP A 278 8.07 19.40 -11.04
C TRP A 278 9.22 19.40 -12.04
N HIS A 279 8.99 18.77 -13.19
CA HIS A 279 9.87 18.82 -14.34
C HIS A 279 9.21 19.59 -15.48
N ASN A 280 9.88 20.59 -16.03
CA ASN A 280 9.42 21.54 -17.03
C ASN A 280 8.21 22.35 -16.59
N ARG A 281 7.02 21.73 -16.52
CA ARG A 281 5.79 22.38 -16.07
C ARG A 281 5.06 21.52 -15.02
N ILE A 282 4.28 22.21 -14.20
CA ILE A 282 3.30 21.56 -13.31
C ILE A 282 2.21 20.95 -14.18
N THR A 283 2.35 19.65 -14.47
CA THR A 283 1.43 18.89 -15.32
C THR A 283 1.04 17.60 -14.65
N LEU A 284 -0.26 17.31 -14.59
CA LEU A 284 -0.78 16.24 -13.78
C LEU A 284 -2.00 15.55 -14.41
N ARG A 285 -1.99 14.22 -14.42
CA ARG A 285 -3.15 13.34 -14.48
C ARG A 285 -3.25 12.58 -13.18
N VAL A 286 -4.45 12.32 -12.70
CA VAL A 286 -4.66 11.79 -11.35
C VAL A 286 -5.89 10.89 -11.29
N GLU A 287 -5.82 9.88 -10.40
CA GLU A 287 -6.95 9.14 -9.87
C GLU A 287 -6.85 9.10 -8.35
N LEU A 288 -7.97 9.29 -7.67
CA LEU A 288 -8.08 9.09 -6.24
C LEU A 288 -8.58 7.67 -5.97
N LEU A 289 -8.04 7.05 -4.93
CA LEU A 289 -8.43 5.72 -4.49
C LEU A 289 -9.21 5.80 -3.19
N GLY A 290 -10.26 5.00 -3.07
CA GLY A 290 -11.08 5.02 -1.88
C GLY A 290 -12.40 4.26 -2.01
N CYS A 291 -13.40 4.67 -1.23
CA CYS A 291 -14.77 4.14 -1.27
C CYS A 291 -15.84 5.14 -0.79
#